data_3c66e9052f0c4ebd0a12c87d1584304a
#
_entry.id   3c66e9052f0c4ebd0a12c87d1584304a
#
_cell.length_a   1.000
_cell.length_b   1.000
_cell.length_c   1.000
_cell.angle_alpha   90.00
_cell.angle_beta   90.00
_cell.angle_gamma   90.00
#
_symmetry.space_group_name_H-M   'P 1'
#
loop_
_entity.id
_entity.type
_entity.pdbx_description
1 polymer ?
#
loop_
_entity_poly.entity_id
_entity_poly.type
_entity_poly.pdbx_seq_one_letter_code
_entity_poly.pdbx_strand_id
1 'polypeptide(L)'
;MRAGQSVRLTLPGSGRHHGPMTDPSPAQRLADHVQHLLGEGPFPPPGGWTHMGAVICDVSFQPRCNYEATLRPRLLRLQESWPDASTVSGFRRRLATEDLAVAMRFHHARKVATARALTDLLAGHGVDTRDDLRAWLDHPSNRAALRTVKGVGPKSVDYIGNLVGRSQVAVDVHLRAFAADAGVTGLPYERLRTAYEEAAALLGHDAAGLEHAVWRRGAVPGGGA
;
A
#
# COMPACT_ATOMS: atom_id res chain seq x y z
N MET A 1 6.91 -40.74 79.05
CA MET A 1 5.74 -40.29 78.26
C MET A 1 5.95 -38.83 77.85
N ARG A 2 6.28 -38.52 76.61
CA ARG A 2 6.21 -37.17 76.06
C ARG A 2 5.67 -37.32 74.64
N ALA A 3 4.53 -36.67 74.41
CA ALA A 3 3.81 -36.66 73.18
C ALA A 3 4.52 -35.79 72.12
N GLY A 4 4.70 -36.34 70.94
CA GLY A 4 5.21 -35.63 69.79
C GLY A 4 4.11 -34.78 69.15
N GLN A 5 4.35 -33.47 68.98
CA GLN A 5 3.52 -32.57 68.20
C GLN A 5 4.01 -32.59 66.73
N SER A 6 3.15 -33.06 65.84
CA SER A 6 3.36 -32.94 64.37
C SER A 6 2.97 -31.50 63.94
N VAL A 7 3.96 -30.75 63.45
CA VAL A 7 3.74 -29.45 62.81
C VAL A 7 3.43 -29.72 61.33
N ARG A 8 2.21 -29.42 60.89
CA ARG A 8 1.85 -29.36 59.46
C ARG A 8 2.36 -28.07 58.86
N LEU A 9 3.34 -28.16 57.98
CA LEU A 9 3.72 -27.04 57.08
C LEU A 9 2.66 -26.91 55.98
N THR A 10 1.91 -25.79 56.01
CA THR A 10 1.03 -25.36 54.93
C THR A 10 1.88 -24.56 53.91
N LEU A 11 2.07 -25.08 52.73
CA LEU A 11 2.71 -24.37 51.59
C LEU A 11 1.72 -23.31 51.07
N PRO A 12 2.15 -22.06 50.84
CA PRO A 12 1.30 -21.07 50.21
C PRO A 12 1.04 -21.44 48.76
N GLY A 13 -0.25 -21.50 48.40
CA GLY A 13 -0.69 -21.74 47.04
C GLY A 13 -0.15 -20.65 46.09
N SER A 14 0.55 -21.04 45.05
CA SER A 14 0.98 -20.18 43.94
C SER A 14 -0.27 -19.72 43.16
N GLY A 15 -0.88 -18.64 43.60
CA GLY A 15 -1.88 -17.91 42.81
C GLY A 15 -1.22 -17.40 41.53
N ARG A 16 -1.50 -18.03 40.39
CA ARG A 16 -1.20 -17.46 39.08
C ARG A 16 -2.08 -16.24 38.92
N HIS A 17 -1.50 -15.06 39.15
CA HIS A 17 -2.12 -13.82 38.70
C HIS A 17 -2.23 -13.83 37.17
N HIS A 18 -3.40 -14.21 36.65
CA HIS A 18 -3.79 -13.82 35.31
C HIS A 18 -4.03 -12.31 35.35
N GLY A 19 -3.04 -11.56 34.87
CA GLY A 19 -3.23 -10.15 34.57
C GLY A 19 -4.39 -9.99 33.58
N PRO A 20 -5.05 -8.84 33.51
CA PRO A 20 -6.13 -8.62 32.56
C PRO A 20 -5.60 -8.89 31.16
N MET A 21 -6.20 -9.84 30.46
CA MET A 21 -5.95 -10.08 29.03
C MET A 21 -6.43 -8.81 28.31
N THR A 22 -5.47 -7.96 27.95
CA THR A 22 -5.76 -6.82 27.08
C THR A 22 -6.19 -7.36 25.73
N ASP A 23 -7.30 -6.90 25.20
CA ASP A 23 -7.73 -7.23 23.83
C ASP A 23 -6.58 -6.97 22.85
N PRO A 24 -6.29 -7.89 21.92
CA PRO A 24 -5.21 -7.72 20.96
C PRO A 24 -5.42 -6.44 20.12
N SER A 25 -4.34 -5.70 19.90
CA SER A 25 -4.39 -4.47 19.13
C SER A 25 -4.84 -4.73 17.67
N PRO A 26 -5.31 -3.73 16.93
CA PRO A 26 -5.59 -3.88 15.50
C PRO A 26 -4.42 -4.46 14.71
N ALA A 27 -3.20 -4.05 15.03
CA ALA A 27 -1.98 -4.56 14.41
C ALA A 27 -1.76 -6.05 14.72
N GLN A 28 -1.97 -6.46 15.97
CA GLN A 28 -1.84 -7.88 16.37
C GLN A 28 -2.87 -8.74 15.66
N ARG A 29 -4.14 -8.33 15.61
CA ARG A 29 -5.19 -9.06 14.89
C ARG A 29 -4.87 -9.21 13.40
N LEU A 30 -4.34 -8.15 12.76
CA LEU A 30 -3.90 -8.21 11.37
C LEU A 30 -2.73 -9.16 11.19
N ALA A 31 -1.72 -9.11 12.07
CA ALA A 31 -0.56 -10.00 12.02
C ALA A 31 -0.97 -11.47 12.15
N ASP A 32 -1.80 -11.80 13.13
CA ASP A 32 -2.31 -13.16 13.35
C ASP A 32 -3.11 -13.65 12.14
N HIS A 33 -3.95 -12.78 11.56
CA HIS A 33 -4.75 -13.11 10.39
C HIS A 33 -3.90 -13.32 9.12
N VAL A 34 -2.84 -12.52 8.94
CA VAL A 34 -1.84 -12.71 7.88
C VAL A 34 -1.16 -14.06 8.02
N GLN A 35 -0.64 -14.40 9.19
CA GLN A 35 0.00 -15.70 9.44
C GLN A 35 -0.94 -16.87 9.17
N HIS A 36 -2.19 -16.73 9.61
CA HIS A 36 -3.21 -17.77 9.39
C HIS A 36 -3.53 -18.01 7.91
N LEU A 37 -3.67 -16.93 7.12
CA LEU A 37 -4.16 -17.03 5.74
C LEU A 37 -3.07 -17.02 4.67
N LEU A 38 -1.93 -16.39 4.93
CA LEU A 38 -0.84 -16.19 3.98
C LEU A 38 0.44 -16.91 4.39
N GLY A 39 0.52 -17.41 5.64
CA GLY A 39 1.72 -18.06 6.20
C GLY A 39 2.80 -17.04 6.59
N GLU A 40 4.03 -17.54 6.70
CA GLU A 40 5.19 -16.79 7.20
C GLU A 40 5.90 -15.96 6.12
N GLY A 41 5.44 -15.99 4.87
CA GLY A 41 6.10 -15.32 3.76
C GLY A 41 7.16 -16.18 3.05
N PRO A 42 8.11 -15.60 2.35
CA PRO A 42 8.41 -14.16 2.27
C PRO A 42 7.38 -13.34 1.47
N PHE A 43 7.20 -12.08 1.83
CA PHE A 43 6.35 -11.13 1.12
C PHE A 43 7.21 -10.07 0.44
N PRO A 44 7.70 -10.30 -0.79
CA PRO A 44 8.51 -9.33 -1.49
C PRO A 44 7.70 -8.08 -1.85
N PRO A 45 8.28 -6.88 -1.73
CA PRO A 45 7.62 -5.67 -2.17
C PRO A 45 7.32 -5.72 -3.67
N PRO A 46 6.25 -5.07 -4.14
CA PRO A 46 5.93 -5.02 -5.56
C PRO A 46 7.04 -4.29 -6.32
N GLY A 47 7.31 -4.73 -7.54
CA GLY A 47 8.13 -3.99 -8.48
C GLY A 47 7.47 -2.67 -8.83
N GLY A 48 8.26 -1.58 -8.90
CA GLY A 48 7.80 -0.29 -9.39
C GLY A 48 8.11 -0.09 -10.87
N TRP A 49 7.95 1.15 -11.32
CA TRP A 49 8.32 1.59 -12.67
C TRP A 49 9.54 2.52 -12.61
N THR A 50 10.43 2.41 -13.58
CA THR A 50 11.52 3.38 -13.79
C THR A 50 11.09 4.48 -14.76
N HIS A 51 10.03 4.27 -15.52
CA HIS A 51 9.50 5.14 -16.54
C HIS A 51 8.42 6.06 -15.96
N MET A 52 8.66 7.38 -15.90
CA MET A 52 7.77 8.33 -15.23
C MET A 52 6.37 8.41 -15.85
N GLY A 53 6.25 8.31 -17.18
CA GLY A 53 4.94 8.21 -17.82
C GLY A 53 4.17 6.98 -17.37
N ALA A 54 4.83 5.85 -17.12
CA ALA A 54 4.18 4.66 -16.58
C ALA A 54 3.76 4.87 -15.11
N VAL A 55 4.61 5.48 -14.25
CA VAL A 55 4.25 5.83 -12.86
C VAL A 55 2.99 6.71 -12.83
N ILE A 56 2.98 7.80 -13.61
CA ILE A 56 1.87 8.75 -13.66
C ILE A 56 0.59 8.10 -14.19
N CYS A 57 0.70 7.30 -15.26
CA CYS A 57 -0.44 6.61 -15.83
C CYS A 57 -0.94 5.49 -14.92
N ASP A 58 -0.07 4.77 -14.24
CA ASP A 58 -0.48 3.71 -13.31
C ASP A 58 -1.40 4.29 -12.22
N VAL A 59 -0.94 5.29 -11.48
CA VAL A 59 -1.75 5.89 -10.41
C VAL A 59 -3.04 6.54 -10.93
N SER A 60 -3.01 7.10 -12.14
CA SER A 60 -4.17 7.80 -12.72
C SER A 60 -5.23 6.83 -13.25
N PHE A 61 -4.83 5.70 -13.81
CA PHE A 61 -5.73 4.77 -14.49
C PHE A 61 -6.12 3.56 -13.64
N GLN A 62 -5.40 3.25 -12.54
CA GLN A 62 -5.68 2.12 -11.67
C GLN A 62 -7.08 2.13 -11.02
N PRO A 63 -7.65 3.27 -10.53
CA PRO A 63 -8.93 3.24 -9.84
C PRO A 63 -10.03 2.56 -10.66
N ARG A 64 -10.69 1.53 -10.08
CA ARG A 64 -11.75 0.73 -10.73
C ARG A 64 -11.30 0.12 -12.06
N CYS A 65 -10.08 -0.38 -12.13
CA CYS A 65 -9.53 -1.04 -13.30
C CYS A 65 -8.91 -2.38 -12.89
N ASN A 66 -9.12 -3.43 -13.67
CA ASN A 66 -8.38 -4.66 -13.49
C ASN A 66 -6.92 -4.40 -13.87
N TYR A 67 -6.03 -4.53 -12.89
CA TYR A 67 -4.62 -4.19 -13.08
C TYR A 67 -3.95 -5.13 -14.10
N GLU A 68 -3.97 -6.43 -13.84
CA GLU A 68 -3.24 -7.42 -14.67
C GLU A 68 -3.82 -7.54 -16.08
N ALA A 69 -5.14 -7.67 -16.19
CA ALA A 69 -5.79 -7.90 -17.48
C ALA A 69 -5.92 -6.61 -18.32
N THR A 70 -5.96 -5.45 -17.68
CA THR A 70 -6.32 -4.21 -18.41
C THR A 70 -5.22 -3.14 -18.36
N LEU A 71 -4.73 -2.79 -17.17
CA LEU A 71 -3.85 -1.63 -17.03
C LEU A 71 -2.39 -1.96 -17.37
N ARG A 72 -1.84 -2.99 -16.75
CA ARG A 72 -0.44 -3.38 -16.92
C ARG A 72 0.00 -3.57 -18.38
N PRO A 73 -0.77 -4.27 -19.24
CA PRO A 73 -0.39 -4.38 -20.66
C PRO A 73 -0.34 -3.03 -21.39
N ARG A 74 -1.19 -2.08 -20.97
CA ARG A 74 -1.21 -0.72 -21.56
C ARG A 74 -0.03 0.12 -21.11
N LEU A 75 0.41 -0.04 -19.84
CA LEU A 75 1.61 0.64 -19.33
C LEU A 75 2.88 0.13 -20.02
N LEU A 76 3.00 -1.17 -20.24
CA LEU A 76 4.09 -1.75 -21.01
C LEU A 76 4.12 -1.20 -22.46
N ARG A 77 2.97 -1.17 -23.11
CA ARG A 77 2.84 -0.57 -24.44
C ARG A 77 3.23 0.92 -24.47
N LEU A 78 2.83 1.68 -23.44
CA LEU A 78 3.20 3.10 -23.33
C LEU A 78 4.71 3.28 -23.29
N GLN A 79 5.41 2.46 -22.51
CA GLN A 79 6.89 2.48 -22.44
C GLN A 79 7.55 2.18 -23.79
N GLU A 80 7.02 1.20 -24.52
CA GLU A 80 7.50 0.85 -25.87
C GLU A 80 7.24 1.98 -26.88
N SER A 81 6.04 2.59 -26.82
CA SER A 81 5.63 3.62 -27.78
C SER A 81 6.27 4.99 -27.48
N TRP A 82 6.49 5.31 -26.21
CA TRP A 82 7.01 6.60 -25.73
C TRP A 82 8.24 6.40 -24.84
N PRO A 83 9.34 5.85 -25.32
CA PRO A 83 10.53 5.57 -24.51
C PRO A 83 11.16 6.82 -23.89
N ASP A 84 11.02 7.98 -24.53
CA ASP A 84 11.45 9.29 -24.04
C ASP A 84 10.57 9.85 -22.92
N ALA A 85 9.37 9.28 -22.68
CA ALA A 85 8.53 9.58 -21.52
C ALA A 85 9.02 8.87 -20.24
N SER A 86 10.25 8.39 -20.21
CA SER A 86 10.94 7.88 -19.02
C SER A 86 11.18 8.98 -17.97
N THR A 87 11.07 10.26 -18.35
CA THR A 87 11.10 11.44 -17.49
C THR A 87 9.77 12.21 -17.54
N VAL A 88 9.52 13.07 -16.55
CA VAL A 88 8.33 13.94 -16.52
C VAL A 88 8.37 14.93 -17.68
N SER A 89 9.52 15.52 -17.96
CA SER A 89 9.70 16.44 -19.10
C SER A 89 9.45 15.74 -20.44
N GLY A 90 9.94 14.51 -20.61
CA GLY A 90 9.68 13.69 -21.80
C GLY A 90 8.19 13.37 -21.94
N PHE A 91 7.55 12.93 -20.86
CA PHE A 91 6.12 12.62 -20.86
C PHE A 91 5.28 13.87 -21.17
N ARG A 92 5.65 15.04 -20.61
CA ARG A 92 5.00 16.31 -20.87
C ARG A 92 5.07 16.72 -22.34
N ARG A 93 6.24 16.52 -23.00
CA ARG A 93 6.38 16.76 -24.45
C ARG A 93 5.44 15.87 -25.26
N ARG A 94 5.37 14.59 -24.95
CA ARG A 94 4.43 13.67 -25.61
C ARG A 94 2.98 14.08 -25.43
N LEU A 95 2.58 14.47 -24.22
CA LEU A 95 1.23 14.96 -23.95
C LEU A 95 0.87 16.24 -24.71
N ALA A 96 1.85 17.06 -25.10
CA ALA A 96 1.62 18.27 -25.91
C ALA A 96 1.33 17.99 -27.38
N THR A 97 1.82 16.88 -27.92
CA THR A 97 1.78 16.57 -29.34
C THR A 97 0.94 15.34 -29.69
N GLU A 98 0.66 14.48 -28.71
CA GLU A 98 -0.02 13.22 -28.92
C GLU A 98 -1.19 13.01 -27.95
N ASP A 99 -2.13 12.16 -28.34
CA ASP A 99 -3.28 11.80 -27.49
C ASP A 99 -2.95 10.59 -26.61
N LEU A 100 -2.89 10.83 -25.30
CA LEU A 100 -2.65 9.78 -24.30
C LEU A 100 -3.72 8.66 -24.34
N ALA A 101 -4.98 8.99 -24.62
CA ALA A 101 -6.04 7.98 -24.69
C ALA A 101 -5.81 7.01 -25.85
N VAL A 102 -5.26 7.51 -26.97
CA VAL A 102 -4.86 6.70 -28.12
C VAL A 102 -3.63 5.85 -27.80
N ALA A 103 -2.58 6.47 -27.23
CA ALA A 103 -1.34 5.77 -26.87
C ALA A 103 -1.60 4.63 -25.87
N MET A 104 -2.43 4.88 -24.86
CA MET A 104 -2.83 3.90 -23.84
C MET A 104 -3.89 2.91 -24.36
N ARG A 105 -4.54 3.17 -25.50
CA ARG A 105 -5.78 2.49 -25.91
C ARG A 105 -6.82 2.43 -24.77
N PHE A 106 -6.97 3.53 -24.06
CA PHE A 106 -7.82 3.62 -22.90
C PHE A 106 -8.53 4.98 -22.83
N HIS A 107 -9.70 5.05 -23.44
CA HIS A 107 -10.49 6.27 -23.56
C HIS A 107 -11.27 6.56 -22.28
N HIS A 108 -10.69 7.37 -21.38
CA HIS A 108 -11.32 7.79 -20.12
C HIS A 108 -10.88 9.22 -19.75
N ALA A 109 -11.65 10.21 -20.16
CA ALA A 109 -11.29 11.62 -20.07
C ALA A 109 -10.82 12.09 -18.68
N ARG A 110 -11.50 11.65 -17.60
CA ARG A 110 -11.11 12.02 -16.22
C ARG A 110 -9.72 11.46 -15.84
N LYS A 111 -9.40 10.24 -16.23
CA LYS A 111 -8.10 9.61 -15.93
C LYS A 111 -6.98 10.29 -16.71
N VAL A 112 -7.23 10.62 -17.97
CA VAL A 112 -6.30 11.43 -18.81
C VAL A 112 -6.07 12.81 -18.19
N ALA A 113 -7.13 13.49 -17.72
CA ALA A 113 -7.01 14.77 -17.05
C ALA A 113 -6.20 14.68 -15.75
N THR A 114 -6.38 13.61 -14.95
CA THR A 114 -5.58 13.36 -13.75
C THR A 114 -4.11 13.16 -14.10
N ALA A 115 -3.79 12.38 -15.15
CA ALA A 115 -2.42 12.16 -15.60
C ALA A 115 -1.74 13.47 -16.05
N ARG A 116 -2.45 14.31 -16.82
CA ARG A 116 -1.94 15.63 -17.23
C ARG A 116 -1.68 16.52 -16.03
N ALA A 117 -2.63 16.62 -15.10
CA ALA A 117 -2.48 17.46 -13.90
C ALA A 117 -1.35 17.01 -12.99
N LEU A 118 -1.14 15.68 -12.83
CA LEU A 118 0.02 15.14 -12.10
C LEU A 118 1.33 15.50 -12.80
N THR A 119 1.39 15.39 -14.14
CA THR A 119 2.57 15.76 -14.92
C THR A 119 2.92 17.24 -14.73
N ASP A 120 1.94 18.13 -14.81
CA ASP A 120 2.16 19.57 -14.65
C ASP A 120 2.58 19.93 -13.22
N LEU A 121 1.98 19.28 -12.20
CA LEU A 121 2.37 19.46 -10.81
C LEU A 121 3.83 19.04 -10.59
N LEU A 122 4.22 17.84 -11.01
CA LEU A 122 5.58 17.32 -10.83
C LEU A 122 6.60 18.18 -11.57
N ALA A 123 6.31 18.57 -12.82
CA ALA A 123 7.16 19.48 -13.59
C ALA A 123 7.32 20.85 -12.91
N GLY A 124 6.24 21.39 -12.35
CA GLY A 124 6.26 22.66 -11.60
C GLY A 124 7.11 22.61 -10.32
N HIS A 125 7.32 21.45 -9.76
CA HIS A 125 8.20 21.21 -8.61
C HIS A 125 9.63 20.74 -8.98
N GLY A 126 9.99 20.71 -10.26
CA GLY A 126 11.30 20.29 -10.74
C GLY A 126 11.56 18.78 -10.60
N VAL A 127 10.52 17.98 -10.42
CA VAL A 127 10.60 16.52 -10.37
C VAL A 127 10.61 15.99 -11.79
N ASP A 128 11.70 15.35 -12.22
CA ASP A 128 11.84 14.83 -13.59
C ASP A 128 11.99 13.31 -13.64
N THR A 129 12.72 12.74 -12.69
CA THR A 129 13.02 11.32 -12.65
C THR A 129 12.29 10.59 -11.52
N ARG A 130 12.36 9.25 -11.55
CA ARG A 130 11.89 8.40 -10.45
C ARG A 130 12.56 8.73 -9.11
N ASP A 131 13.87 8.96 -9.14
CA ASP A 131 14.63 9.23 -7.92
C ASP A 131 14.32 10.63 -7.37
N ASP A 132 14.11 11.62 -8.25
CA ASP A 132 13.61 12.94 -7.83
C ASP A 132 12.24 12.81 -7.14
N LEU A 133 11.31 12.04 -7.72
CA LEU A 133 9.99 11.83 -7.13
C LEU A 133 10.10 11.13 -5.76
N ARG A 134 10.96 10.12 -5.67
CA ARG A 134 11.20 9.40 -4.42
C ARG A 134 11.71 10.33 -3.31
N ALA A 135 12.69 11.17 -3.61
CA ALA A 135 13.24 12.16 -2.68
C ALA A 135 12.23 13.26 -2.36
N TRP A 136 11.50 13.75 -3.37
CA TRP A 136 10.49 14.79 -3.19
C TRP A 136 9.36 14.36 -2.24
N LEU A 137 8.98 13.08 -2.24
CA LEU A 137 7.98 12.50 -1.34
C LEU A 137 8.40 12.43 0.13
N ASP A 138 9.66 12.73 0.49
CA ASP A 138 10.11 12.79 1.89
C ASP A 138 9.44 13.93 2.66
N HIS A 139 9.06 15.00 1.98
CA HIS A 139 8.42 16.15 2.61
C HIS A 139 6.89 15.99 2.69
N PRO A 140 6.29 16.10 3.89
CA PRO A 140 4.83 15.99 4.06
C PRO A 140 4.03 16.99 3.23
N SER A 141 4.55 18.23 3.03
CA SER A 141 3.94 19.25 2.19
C SER A 141 3.81 18.82 0.73
N ASN A 142 4.78 18.07 0.21
CA ASN A 142 4.78 17.57 -1.16
C ASN A 142 3.74 16.44 -1.33
N ARG A 143 3.59 15.59 -0.32
CA ARG A 143 2.52 14.59 -0.28
C ARG A 143 1.13 15.26 -0.23
N ALA A 144 1.01 16.38 0.49
CA ALA A 144 -0.21 17.19 0.49
C ALA A 144 -0.47 17.84 -0.88
N ALA A 145 0.58 18.32 -1.56
CA ALA A 145 0.47 18.90 -2.92
C ALA A 145 -0.09 17.89 -3.93
N LEU A 146 0.31 16.62 -3.90
CA LEU A 146 -0.29 15.58 -4.75
C LEU A 146 -1.81 15.47 -4.56
N ARG A 147 -2.31 15.66 -3.34
CA ARG A 147 -3.74 15.57 -3.02
C ARG A 147 -4.57 16.73 -3.56
N THR A 148 -3.94 17.80 -4.04
CA THR A 148 -4.64 18.91 -4.74
C THR A 148 -5.08 18.49 -6.14
N VAL A 149 -4.45 17.46 -6.72
CA VAL A 149 -4.82 16.94 -8.03
C VAL A 149 -6.12 16.16 -7.94
N LYS A 150 -7.11 16.55 -8.74
CA LYS A 150 -8.41 15.87 -8.77
C LYS A 150 -8.25 14.40 -9.15
N GLY A 151 -8.75 13.52 -8.28
CA GLY A 151 -8.63 12.05 -8.45
C GLY A 151 -7.47 11.42 -7.69
N VAL A 152 -6.63 12.22 -7.02
CA VAL A 152 -5.55 11.74 -6.16
C VAL A 152 -5.95 11.88 -4.70
N GLY A 153 -6.19 10.75 -4.05
CA GLY A 153 -6.51 10.66 -2.62
C GLY A 153 -5.34 10.12 -1.79
N PRO A 154 -5.52 9.94 -0.47
CA PRO A 154 -4.48 9.39 0.41
C PRO A 154 -3.89 8.07 -0.12
N LYS A 155 -4.75 7.12 -0.52
CA LYS A 155 -4.34 5.84 -1.13
C LYS A 155 -3.43 6.03 -2.33
N SER A 156 -3.78 6.97 -3.23
CA SER A 156 -2.98 7.21 -4.44
C SER A 156 -1.60 7.78 -4.11
N VAL A 157 -1.48 8.60 -3.06
CA VAL A 157 -0.19 9.15 -2.61
C VAL A 157 0.72 8.05 -2.06
N ASP A 158 0.18 7.15 -1.23
CA ASP A 158 0.95 6.01 -0.71
C ASP A 158 1.32 5.05 -1.85
N TYR A 159 0.41 4.82 -2.79
CA TYR A 159 0.67 4.00 -3.97
C TYR A 159 1.76 4.58 -4.89
N ILE A 160 1.80 5.90 -5.11
CA ILE A 160 2.91 6.56 -5.81
C ILE A 160 4.23 6.24 -5.10
N GLY A 161 4.26 6.28 -3.78
CA GLY A 161 5.43 5.89 -2.99
C GLY A 161 5.89 4.47 -3.33
N ASN A 162 4.99 3.48 -3.37
CA ASN A 162 5.31 2.10 -3.70
C ASN A 162 5.86 1.98 -5.14
N LEU A 163 5.27 2.68 -6.11
CA LEU A 163 5.73 2.69 -7.50
C LEU A 163 7.16 3.20 -7.68
N VAL A 164 7.63 4.07 -6.78
CA VAL A 164 9.02 4.58 -6.80
C VAL A 164 9.93 3.90 -5.78
N GLY A 165 9.50 2.77 -5.22
CA GLY A 165 10.31 1.92 -4.35
C GLY A 165 10.40 2.41 -2.90
N ARG A 166 9.38 3.11 -2.40
CA ARG A 166 9.19 3.36 -0.96
C ARG A 166 8.33 2.24 -0.38
N SER A 167 8.55 1.91 0.88
CA SER A 167 7.70 0.95 1.58
C SER A 167 6.53 1.68 2.23
N GLN A 168 5.36 1.59 1.62
CA GLN A 168 4.12 2.24 2.06
C GLN A 168 2.97 1.23 2.07
N VAL A 169 1.91 1.53 2.82
CA VAL A 169 0.65 0.76 2.78
C VAL A 169 -0.44 1.60 2.12
N ALA A 170 -0.81 1.23 0.90
CA ALA A 170 -1.85 1.92 0.14
C ALA A 170 -3.22 1.26 0.36
N VAL A 171 -3.88 1.61 1.48
CA VAL A 171 -5.14 0.98 1.91
C VAL A 171 -6.24 1.16 0.88
N ASP A 172 -6.66 0.06 0.27
CA ASP A 172 -7.77 -0.01 -0.70
C ASP A 172 -8.94 -0.87 -0.19
N VAL A 173 -9.85 -1.23 -1.08
CA VAL A 173 -11.02 -2.05 -0.73
C VAL A 173 -10.65 -3.47 -0.33
N HIS A 174 -9.58 -4.05 -0.90
CA HIS A 174 -9.11 -5.40 -0.57
C HIS A 174 -8.48 -5.43 0.82
N LEU A 175 -7.63 -4.45 1.13
CA LEU A 175 -7.06 -4.32 2.47
C LEU A 175 -8.15 -4.07 3.52
N ARG A 176 -9.17 -3.25 3.20
CA ARG A 176 -10.29 -3.03 4.11
C ARG A 176 -11.12 -4.28 4.35
N ALA A 177 -11.38 -5.07 3.31
CA ALA A 177 -12.07 -6.35 3.44
C ALA A 177 -11.26 -7.32 4.31
N PHE A 178 -9.97 -7.49 4.03
CA PHE A 178 -9.07 -8.33 4.81
C PHE A 178 -9.00 -7.91 6.29
N ALA A 179 -8.96 -6.60 6.56
CA ALA A 179 -8.97 -6.09 7.93
C ALA A 179 -10.32 -6.37 8.63
N ALA A 180 -11.43 -6.26 7.93
CA ALA A 180 -12.75 -6.59 8.47
C ALA A 180 -12.84 -8.08 8.84
N ASP A 181 -12.31 -8.97 8.02
CA ASP A 181 -12.22 -10.42 8.30
C ASP A 181 -11.35 -10.71 9.54
N ALA A 182 -10.33 -9.89 9.80
CA ALA A 182 -9.52 -9.92 11.02
C ALA A 182 -10.20 -9.28 12.24
N GLY A 183 -11.46 -8.84 12.13
CA GLY A 183 -12.18 -8.12 13.19
C GLY A 183 -11.71 -6.67 13.38
N VAL A 184 -10.99 -6.09 12.41
CA VAL A 184 -10.52 -4.70 12.44
C VAL A 184 -11.41 -3.85 11.54
N THR A 185 -12.42 -3.20 12.12
CA THR A 185 -13.44 -2.43 11.40
C THR A 185 -13.49 -0.98 11.85
N GLY A 186 -14.08 -0.09 11.04
CA GLY A 186 -14.39 1.29 11.43
C GLY A 186 -13.19 2.24 11.52
N LEU A 187 -11.96 1.80 11.23
CA LEU A 187 -10.79 2.66 11.30
C LEU A 187 -10.71 3.65 10.13
N PRO A 188 -10.41 4.94 10.41
CA PRO A 188 -10.03 5.89 9.39
C PRO A 188 -8.81 5.42 8.60
N TYR A 189 -8.62 5.97 7.38
CA TYR A 189 -7.53 5.57 6.47
C TYR A 189 -6.16 5.51 7.16
N GLU A 190 -5.76 6.60 7.82
CA GLU A 190 -4.44 6.72 8.44
C GLU A 190 -4.24 5.71 9.59
N ARG A 191 -5.27 5.48 10.40
CA ARG A 191 -5.21 4.50 11.51
C ARG A 191 -5.11 3.07 10.99
N LEU A 192 -5.81 2.74 9.90
CA LEU A 192 -5.74 1.42 9.30
C LEU A 192 -4.40 1.21 8.60
N ARG A 193 -3.86 2.25 7.92
CA ARG A 193 -2.51 2.23 7.36
C ARG A 193 -1.47 1.92 8.44
N THR A 194 -1.48 2.68 9.54
CA THR A 194 -0.58 2.47 10.68
C THR A 194 -0.70 1.05 11.24
N ALA A 195 -1.92 0.52 11.38
CA ALA A 195 -2.11 -0.85 11.86
C ALA A 195 -1.48 -1.91 10.95
N TYR A 196 -1.52 -1.73 9.62
CA TYR A 196 -0.82 -2.60 8.68
C TYR A 196 0.71 -2.44 8.75
N GLU A 197 1.22 -1.21 8.89
CA GLU A 197 2.66 -0.94 9.04
C GLU A 197 3.21 -1.60 10.32
N GLU A 198 2.47 -1.48 11.44
CA GLU A 198 2.79 -2.14 12.70
C GLU A 198 2.68 -3.67 12.59
N ALA A 199 1.67 -4.21 11.89
CA ALA A 199 1.54 -5.64 11.67
C ALA A 199 2.71 -6.19 10.84
N ALA A 200 3.15 -5.47 9.80
CA ALA A 200 4.33 -5.84 9.03
C ALA A 200 5.59 -5.86 9.91
N ALA A 201 5.76 -4.86 10.78
CA ALA A 201 6.87 -4.82 11.73
C ALA A 201 6.84 -5.98 12.73
N LEU A 202 5.66 -6.34 13.27
CA LEU A 202 5.48 -7.49 14.16
C LEU A 202 5.88 -8.82 13.50
N LEU A 203 5.62 -8.94 12.19
CA LEU A 203 5.95 -10.12 11.40
C LEU A 203 7.38 -10.10 10.83
N GLY A 204 8.12 -9.01 10.98
CA GLY A 204 9.46 -8.84 10.41
C GLY A 204 9.47 -8.67 8.88
N HIS A 205 8.38 -8.16 8.30
CA HIS A 205 8.23 -7.97 6.87
C HIS A 205 8.26 -6.50 6.45
N ASP A 206 8.58 -6.26 5.18
CA ASP A 206 8.40 -4.96 4.53
C ASP A 206 6.90 -4.62 4.41
N ALA A 207 6.55 -3.37 4.71
CA ALA A 207 5.14 -2.94 4.75
C ALA A 207 4.47 -3.00 3.36
N ALA A 208 5.19 -2.62 2.29
CA ALA A 208 4.69 -2.73 0.92
C ALA A 208 4.60 -4.18 0.45
N GLY A 209 5.51 -5.04 0.93
CA GLY A 209 5.46 -6.48 0.68
C GLY A 209 4.23 -7.12 1.29
N LEU A 210 3.94 -6.81 2.56
CA LEU A 210 2.72 -7.28 3.24
C LEU A 210 1.46 -6.75 2.54
N GLU A 211 1.41 -5.45 2.23
CA GLU A 211 0.32 -4.83 1.48
C GLU A 211 0.05 -5.57 0.18
N HIS A 212 1.08 -5.82 -0.60
CA HIS A 212 0.98 -6.48 -1.89
C HIS A 212 0.50 -7.94 -1.76
N ALA A 213 0.95 -8.68 -0.75
CA ALA A 213 0.50 -10.05 -0.51
C ALA A 213 -1.00 -10.11 -0.17
N VAL A 214 -1.48 -9.22 0.69
CA VAL A 214 -2.90 -9.08 1.02
C VAL A 214 -3.72 -8.68 -0.20
N TRP A 215 -3.24 -7.69 -0.97
CA TRP A 215 -3.89 -7.23 -2.19
C TRP A 215 -4.03 -8.36 -3.22
N ARG A 216 -2.97 -9.12 -3.47
CA ARG A 216 -3.00 -10.25 -4.42
C ARG A 216 -4.05 -11.29 -4.05
N ARG A 217 -4.19 -11.60 -2.77
CA ARG A 217 -5.23 -12.53 -2.30
C ARG A 217 -6.63 -12.01 -2.62
N GLY A 218 -6.91 -10.73 -2.36
CA GLY A 218 -8.21 -10.12 -2.60
C GLY A 218 -8.52 -9.85 -4.07
N ALA A 219 -7.50 -9.73 -4.92
CA ALA A 219 -7.67 -9.46 -6.35
C ALA A 219 -7.96 -10.71 -7.20
N VAL A 220 -7.74 -11.91 -6.64
CA VAL A 220 -8.05 -13.18 -7.33
C VAL A 220 -9.55 -13.45 -7.22
N PRO A 221 -10.31 -13.60 -8.33
CA PRO A 221 -11.73 -13.98 -8.29
C PRO A 221 -11.87 -15.34 -7.60
N GLY A 222 -12.54 -15.38 -6.44
CA GLY A 222 -12.79 -16.62 -5.67
C GLY A 222 -11.93 -16.80 -4.42
N GLY A 223 -11.12 -15.83 -4.03
CA GLY A 223 -10.29 -15.90 -2.81
C GLY A 223 -11.00 -15.52 -1.50
N GLY A 224 -12.32 -15.40 -1.49
CA GLY A 224 -13.15 -15.18 -0.31
C GLY A 224 -14.25 -16.24 -0.25
N ALA A 225 -14.03 -17.28 0.52
CA ALA A 225 -15.07 -18.19 1.01
C ALA A 225 -14.81 -18.43 2.49
#